data_b4657bd3e1c778868c5f33b0b0479e85
#
_entry.id   b4657bd3e1c778868c5f33b0b0479e85
#
_cell.length_a   1.000
_cell.length_b   1.000
_cell.length_c   1.000
_cell.angle_alpha   90.00
_cell.angle_beta   90.00
_cell.angle_gamma   90.00
#
_symmetry.space_group_name_H-M   'P 1'
#
loop_
_entity.id
_entity.type
_entity.pdbx_description
1 polymer ?
#
loop_
_entity_poly.entity_id
_entity_poly.type
_entity_poly.pdbx_seq_one_letter_code
_entity_poly.pdbx_strand_id
1 'polypeptide(L)'
;VMLGAPPSNIWVTDIKGLVYEGRIEEMDEIKARYAKVTDARTLGEVIADADVFLGLSAGGVLKPEMVAKMAPNPLIMALANPTPEITPELVKSVRSDAIICTGRSDYPNQVNNVLCFPFIFRGALDVGATTITEEMKMAAVKAIAELARAEQSEVAARAYGEKVASFGPEYLIPNPFDPRLIVKIAPAVALAGMESGVATRPIKDWDAYIQSLNEFVYHSGMIMKPVFSQAKMAPKRIVFAEGEDERVLRAVQVIRDEGIAMPVLIGRTSEINRRIEAAGLRIREGDDFEVIHADNCE
;
A
#
# COMPACT_ATOMS: atom_id res chain seq x y z
N VAL A 1 -6.80 17.63 -6.88
CA VAL A 1 -7.68 18.74 -7.25
C VAL A 1 -8.85 18.84 -6.28
N MET A 2 -9.63 17.75 -6.08
CA MET A 2 -10.80 17.75 -5.16
C MET A 2 -10.45 18.16 -3.71
N LEU A 3 -9.22 17.92 -3.27
CA LEU A 3 -8.71 18.33 -1.95
C LEU A 3 -8.05 19.72 -1.95
N GLY A 4 -8.17 20.50 -3.03
CA GLY A 4 -7.72 21.88 -3.11
C GLY A 4 -6.39 22.10 -3.85
N ALA A 5 -5.69 21.07 -4.31
CA ALA A 5 -4.50 21.27 -5.13
C ALA A 5 -4.87 21.92 -6.47
N PRO A 6 -4.30 23.10 -6.83
CA PRO A 6 -4.61 23.73 -8.10
C PRO A 6 -4.01 22.94 -9.26
N PRO A 7 -4.75 22.75 -10.37
CA PRO A 7 -4.25 22.04 -11.55
C PRO A 7 -2.95 22.63 -12.10
N SER A 8 -2.75 23.94 -11.94
CA SER A 8 -1.53 24.64 -12.35
C SER A 8 -0.27 24.12 -11.67
N ASN A 9 -0.36 23.52 -10.49
CA ASN A 9 0.77 22.96 -9.75
C ASN A 9 1.02 21.48 -10.04
N ILE A 10 0.18 20.87 -10.88
CA ILE A 10 0.28 19.45 -11.21
C ILE A 10 0.93 19.27 -12.58
N TRP A 11 2.05 18.56 -12.60
CA TRP A 11 2.71 18.12 -13.82
C TRP A 11 2.42 16.65 -14.06
N VAL A 12 2.00 16.28 -15.26
CA VAL A 12 1.70 14.89 -15.61
C VAL A 12 2.72 14.41 -16.64
N THR A 13 3.32 13.25 -16.38
CA THR A 13 4.24 12.57 -17.30
C THR A 13 3.76 11.16 -17.56
N ASP A 14 4.02 10.65 -18.74
CA ASP A 14 3.78 9.25 -19.12
C ASP A 14 4.97 8.69 -19.93
N ILE A 15 4.78 7.54 -20.57
CA ILE A 15 5.83 6.88 -21.39
C ILE A 15 6.35 7.76 -22.54
N LYS A 16 5.56 8.75 -22.99
CA LYS A 16 5.94 9.72 -24.02
C LYS A 16 6.54 11.00 -23.45
N GLY A 17 6.74 11.05 -22.14
CA GLY A 17 7.27 12.21 -21.43
C GLY A 17 6.19 13.13 -20.87
N LEU A 18 6.49 14.43 -20.81
CA LEU A 18 5.59 15.42 -20.21
C LEU A 18 4.33 15.65 -21.05
N VAL A 19 3.21 15.84 -20.36
CA VAL A 19 1.95 16.31 -20.95
C VAL A 19 2.02 17.83 -21.13
N TYR A 20 2.10 18.30 -22.37
CA TYR A 20 2.21 19.72 -22.72
C TYR A 20 1.17 20.14 -23.74
N GLU A 21 0.93 21.42 -23.88
CA GLU A 21 -0.05 21.96 -24.83
C GLU A 21 0.42 21.72 -26.29
N GLY A 22 -0.48 21.17 -27.13
CA GLY A 22 -0.17 20.79 -28.50
C GLY A 22 0.42 19.38 -28.69
N ARG A 23 0.66 18.63 -27.62
CA ARG A 23 1.00 17.22 -27.70
C ARG A 23 -0.19 16.42 -28.24
N ILE A 24 0.06 15.53 -29.21
CA ILE A 24 -0.97 14.69 -29.84
C ILE A 24 -0.87 13.24 -29.33
N GLU A 25 0.34 12.73 -29.15
CA GLU A 25 0.59 11.32 -28.79
C GLU A 25 0.10 11.00 -27.39
N GLU A 26 -0.65 9.87 -27.25
CA GLU A 26 -1.13 9.36 -25.96
C GLU A 26 -1.94 10.39 -25.14
N MET A 27 -2.67 11.29 -25.83
CA MET A 27 -3.51 12.30 -25.18
C MET A 27 -4.96 11.85 -25.10
N ASP A 28 -5.60 12.21 -23.99
CA ASP A 28 -7.03 12.08 -23.74
C ASP A 28 -7.57 13.35 -23.04
N GLU A 29 -8.88 13.43 -22.84
CA GLU A 29 -9.54 14.57 -22.22
C GLU A 29 -9.08 14.84 -20.79
N ILE A 30 -8.66 13.79 -20.06
CA ILE A 30 -8.21 13.92 -18.66
C ILE A 30 -6.81 14.51 -18.64
N LYS A 31 -5.89 13.98 -19.46
CA LYS A 31 -4.53 14.51 -19.60
C LYS A 31 -4.53 15.95 -20.11
N ALA A 32 -5.41 16.27 -21.07
CA ALA A 32 -5.53 17.62 -21.63
C ALA A 32 -5.80 18.70 -20.56
N ARG A 33 -6.47 18.35 -19.47
CA ARG A 33 -6.72 19.27 -18.33
C ARG A 33 -5.44 19.70 -17.60
N TYR A 34 -4.36 18.93 -17.74
CA TYR A 34 -3.07 19.18 -17.11
C TYR A 34 -1.99 19.62 -18.10
N ALA A 35 -2.33 19.74 -19.39
CA ALA A 35 -1.40 20.21 -20.39
C ALA A 35 -0.99 21.66 -20.11
N LYS A 36 0.31 21.95 -20.24
CA LYS A 36 0.88 23.27 -19.96
C LYS A 36 1.68 23.78 -21.12
N VAL A 37 1.72 25.11 -21.28
CA VAL A 37 2.64 25.79 -22.18
C VAL A 37 4.05 25.72 -21.58
N THR A 38 4.92 24.95 -22.20
CA THR A 38 6.30 24.74 -21.75
C THR A 38 7.15 24.10 -22.83
N ASP A 39 8.45 24.38 -22.80
CA ASP A 39 9.46 23.70 -23.63
C ASP A 39 9.97 22.39 -23.02
N ALA A 40 9.67 22.13 -21.75
CA ALA A 40 10.03 20.87 -21.08
C ALA A 40 9.30 19.68 -21.73
N ARG A 41 9.98 18.52 -21.75
CA ARG A 41 9.46 17.28 -22.37
C ARG A 41 9.59 16.05 -21.46
N THR A 42 10.38 16.11 -20.41
CA THR A 42 10.71 14.97 -19.55
C THR A 42 10.40 15.23 -18.08
N LEU A 43 10.24 14.15 -17.31
CA LEU A 43 10.14 14.21 -15.85
C LEU A 43 11.32 14.98 -15.22
N GLY A 44 12.55 14.70 -15.70
CA GLY A 44 13.76 15.29 -15.14
C GLY A 44 13.85 16.82 -15.30
N GLU A 45 13.12 17.40 -16.27
CA GLU A 45 13.06 18.85 -16.52
C GLU A 45 12.04 19.56 -15.62
N VAL A 46 11.01 18.85 -15.13
CA VAL A 46 9.93 19.45 -14.34
C VAL A 46 9.94 19.08 -12.87
N ILE A 47 10.81 18.17 -12.44
CA ILE A 47 10.83 17.68 -11.06
C ILE A 47 11.58 18.63 -10.10
N ALA A 48 12.35 19.58 -10.63
CA ALA A 48 13.05 20.56 -9.80
C ALA A 48 12.03 21.34 -8.97
N ASP A 49 12.33 21.52 -7.67
CA ASP A 49 11.51 22.20 -6.68
C ASP A 49 10.08 21.59 -6.50
N ALA A 50 9.85 20.36 -6.97
CA ALA A 50 8.61 19.66 -6.71
C ALA A 50 8.55 19.18 -5.25
N ASP A 51 7.44 19.47 -4.57
CA ASP A 51 7.17 19.02 -3.20
C ASP A 51 6.76 17.54 -3.14
N VAL A 52 6.10 17.05 -4.19
CA VAL A 52 5.51 15.70 -4.23
C VAL A 52 5.81 15.02 -5.54
N PHE A 53 6.32 13.80 -5.48
CA PHE A 53 6.34 12.86 -6.60
C PHE A 53 5.31 11.76 -6.36
N LEU A 54 4.39 11.54 -7.31
CA LEU A 54 3.43 10.45 -7.30
C LEU A 54 3.72 9.52 -8.48
N GLY A 55 4.35 8.39 -8.22
CA GLY A 55 4.67 7.36 -9.19
C GLY A 55 3.58 6.29 -9.26
N LEU A 56 3.04 6.09 -10.47
CA LEU A 56 2.02 5.10 -10.80
C LEU A 56 2.38 4.40 -12.13
N SER A 57 3.66 4.27 -12.41
CA SER A 57 4.12 3.89 -13.77
C SER A 57 4.96 2.62 -13.77
N ALA A 58 6.28 2.74 -13.77
CA ALA A 58 7.21 1.64 -13.91
C ALA A 58 8.42 1.79 -13.01
N GLY A 59 9.01 0.66 -12.62
CA GLY A 59 10.20 0.63 -11.77
C GLY A 59 11.38 1.39 -12.37
N GLY A 60 12.10 2.13 -11.50
CA GLY A 60 13.35 2.77 -11.85
C GLY A 60 13.24 4.03 -12.73
N VAL A 61 12.06 4.61 -12.93
CA VAL A 61 11.88 5.84 -13.74
C VAL A 61 12.35 7.09 -13.00
N LEU A 62 12.25 7.13 -11.66
CA LEU A 62 12.76 8.23 -10.85
C LEU A 62 14.21 7.95 -10.48
N LYS A 63 15.10 8.88 -10.86
CA LYS A 63 16.54 8.73 -10.62
C LYS A 63 17.00 9.51 -9.38
N PRO A 64 18.08 9.08 -8.68
CA PRO A 64 18.61 9.81 -7.52
C PRO A 64 18.92 11.28 -7.81
N GLU A 65 19.47 11.59 -8.99
CA GLU A 65 19.77 12.97 -9.40
C GLU A 65 18.51 13.83 -9.62
N MET A 66 17.35 13.21 -9.89
CA MET A 66 16.07 13.91 -9.95
C MET A 66 15.56 14.22 -8.54
N VAL A 67 15.64 13.24 -7.62
CA VAL A 67 15.29 13.41 -6.21
C VAL A 67 16.10 14.51 -5.54
N ALA A 68 17.40 14.59 -5.86
CA ALA A 68 18.29 15.64 -5.33
C ALA A 68 17.84 17.07 -5.67
N LYS A 69 17.05 17.24 -6.76
CA LYS A 69 16.54 18.55 -7.23
C LYS A 69 15.18 18.93 -6.66
N MET A 70 14.48 18.02 -5.97
CA MET A 70 13.17 18.29 -5.39
C MET A 70 13.24 19.34 -4.26
N ALA A 71 12.09 19.88 -3.90
CA ALA A 71 11.93 20.81 -2.78
C ALA A 71 12.42 20.20 -1.44
N PRO A 72 12.69 21.00 -0.40
CA PRO A 72 12.99 20.49 0.94
C PRO A 72 11.86 19.60 1.50
N ASN A 73 12.21 18.51 2.18
CA ASN A 73 11.28 17.53 2.75
C ASN A 73 10.29 16.96 1.73
N PRO A 74 10.73 16.46 0.57
CA PRO A 74 9.84 16.02 -0.47
C PRO A 74 9.09 14.75 -0.07
N LEU A 75 7.81 14.65 -0.46
CA LEU A 75 7.03 13.42 -0.35
C LEU A 75 7.18 12.61 -1.64
N ILE A 76 7.74 11.42 -1.54
CA ILE A 76 7.97 10.52 -2.67
C ILE A 76 7.08 9.28 -2.52
N MET A 77 6.04 9.20 -3.32
CA MET A 77 5.14 8.04 -3.41
C MET A 77 5.50 7.22 -4.64
N ALA A 78 6.37 6.21 -4.47
CA ALA A 78 6.83 5.32 -5.53
C ALA A 78 6.03 4.02 -5.48
N LEU A 79 4.89 4.00 -6.18
CA LEU A 79 3.83 3.00 -5.99
C LEU A 79 3.79 1.92 -7.10
N ALA A 80 4.73 1.92 -8.04
CA ALA A 80 4.83 0.86 -9.05
C ALA A 80 5.13 -0.51 -8.40
N ASN A 81 4.53 -1.56 -8.93
CA ASN A 81 4.68 -2.94 -8.48
C ASN A 81 5.15 -3.85 -9.63
N PRO A 82 6.04 -4.82 -9.35
CA PRO A 82 6.67 -5.16 -8.06
C PRO A 82 7.84 -4.25 -7.68
N THR A 83 8.43 -3.55 -8.64
CA THR A 83 9.57 -2.65 -8.44
C THR A 83 9.09 -1.21 -8.42
N PRO A 84 9.37 -0.44 -7.35
CA PRO A 84 8.99 0.96 -7.26
C PRO A 84 9.78 1.84 -8.26
N GLU A 85 9.28 3.03 -8.57
CA GLU A 85 9.95 4.00 -9.43
C GLU A 85 11.35 4.36 -8.95
N ILE A 86 11.56 4.32 -7.62
CA ILE A 86 12.85 4.40 -6.95
C ILE A 86 12.76 3.67 -5.62
N THR A 87 13.84 3.02 -5.19
CA THR A 87 13.85 2.36 -3.88
C THR A 87 14.16 3.35 -2.76
N PRO A 88 13.63 3.11 -1.53
CA PRO A 88 13.91 3.97 -0.37
C PRO A 88 15.40 4.15 -0.08
N GLU A 89 16.22 3.13 -0.29
CA GLU A 89 17.67 3.19 -0.09
C GLU A 89 18.33 4.22 -1.04
N LEU A 90 17.93 4.21 -2.31
CA LEU A 90 18.43 5.17 -3.31
C LEU A 90 17.98 6.59 -2.98
N VAL A 91 16.75 6.78 -2.50
CA VAL A 91 16.29 8.10 -2.05
C VAL A 91 17.11 8.56 -0.86
N LYS A 92 17.23 7.73 0.19
CA LYS A 92 17.97 8.07 1.41
C LYS A 92 19.46 8.29 1.18
N SER A 93 20.03 7.71 0.12
CA SER A 93 21.44 7.95 -0.25
C SER A 93 21.72 9.39 -0.72
N VAL A 94 20.70 10.10 -1.22
CA VAL A 94 20.82 11.47 -1.75
C VAL A 94 20.04 12.50 -0.93
N ARG A 95 18.98 12.10 -0.21
CA ARG A 95 18.09 12.98 0.56
C ARG A 95 17.63 12.30 1.86
N SER A 96 18.19 12.71 2.98
CA SER A 96 17.81 12.20 4.31
C SER A 96 16.48 12.76 4.83
N ASP A 97 16.06 13.91 4.31
CA ASP A 97 14.82 14.62 4.66
C ASP A 97 13.57 14.14 3.91
N ALA A 98 13.75 13.27 2.89
CA ALA A 98 12.63 12.77 2.09
C ALA A 98 11.72 11.83 2.89
N ILE A 99 10.41 12.03 2.72
CA ILE A 99 9.36 11.13 3.22
C ILE A 99 8.98 10.18 2.07
N ILE A 100 8.99 8.88 2.34
CA ILE A 100 8.85 7.87 1.29
C ILE A 100 7.67 6.95 1.58
N CYS A 101 6.86 6.70 0.54
CA CYS A 101 5.80 5.70 0.53
C CYS A 101 6.01 4.74 -0.65
N THR A 102 5.75 3.46 -0.45
CA THR A 102 5.82 2.45 -1.51
C THR A 102 4.63 1.50 -1.42
N GLY A 103 4.41 0.67 -2.45
CA GLY A 103 3.44 -0.42 -2.40
C GLY A 103 3.92 -1.65 -1.62
N ARG A 104 5.17 -1.67 -1.16
CA ARG A 104 5.82 -2.83 -0.52
C ARG A 104 5.53 -2.87 0.98
N SER A 105 5.33 -4.09 1.50
CA SER A 105 5.06 -4.35 2.93
C SER A 105 6.30 -4.32 3.82
N ASP A 106 7.48 -4.40 3.23
CA ASP A 106 8.76 -4.42 3.93
C ASP A 106 9.35 -3.00 4.18
N TYR A 107 8.64 -1.95 3.77
CA TYR A 107 9.00 -0.56 4.03
C TYR A 107 7.92 0.16 4.84
N PRO A 108 8.30 1.23 5.55
CA PRO A 108 7.33 2.15 6.16
C PRO A 108 6.38 2.75 5.13
N ASN A 109 5.23 3.24 5.60
CA ASN A 109 4.24 3.92 4.75
C ASN A 109 3.78 3.06 3.56
N GLN A 110 3.45 1.79 3.81
CA GLN A 110 2.90 0.93 2.76
C GLN A 110 1.58 1.48 2.23
N VAL A 111 1.53 1.85 0.96
CA VAL A 111 0.31 2.22 0.25
C VAL A 111 -0.26 0.98 -0.42
N ASN A 112 -1.37 0.47 0.10
CA ASN A 112 -2.01 -0.73 -0.39
C ASN A 112 -3.50 -0.49 -0.60
N ASN A 113 -4.05 -1.00 -1.71
CA ASN A 113 -5.48 -0.89 -2.04
C ASN A 113 -6.38 -1.48 -0.94
N VAL A 114 -5.92 -2.45 -0.16
CA VAL A 114 -6.67 -3.07 0.93
C VAL A 114 -7.03 -2.09 2.05
N LEU A 115 -6.33 -0.97 2.18
CA LEU A 115 -6.69 0.11 3.10
C LEU A 115 -8.09 0.68 2.87
N CYS A 116 -8.54 0.71 1.62
CA CYS A 116 -9.82 1.28 1.23
C CYS A 116 -10.78 0.25 0.64
N PHE A 117 -10.27 -0.62 -0.23
CA PHE A 117 -11.06 -1.50 -1.09
C PHE A 117 -12.13 -2.32 -0.35
N PRO A 118 -11.86 -3.07 0.74
CA PRO A 118 -12.93 -3.84 1.39
C PRO A 118 -13.97 -2.94 2.06
N PHE A 119 -13.55 -1.82 2.58
CA PHE A 119 -14.37 -1.00 3.49
C PHE A 119 -15.25 0.00 2.76
N ILE A 120 -14.80 0.52 1.60
CA ILE A 120 -15.65 1.36 0.73
C ILE A 120 -16.81 0.53 0.17
N PHE A 121 -16.56 -0.73 -0.24
CA PHE A 121 -17.62 -1.63 -0.67
C PHE A 121 -18.50 -2.06 0.49
N ARG A 122 -17.93 -2.31 1.67
CA ARG A 122 -18.72 -2.63 2.86
C ARG A 122 -19.71 -1.51 3.18
N GLY A 123 -19.28 -0.26 3.28
CA GLY A 123 -20.16 0.86 3.53
C GLY A 123 -21.22 1.06 2.43
N ALA A 124 -20.84 0.94 1.16
CA ALA A 124 -21.75 1.06 0.03
C ALA A 124 -22.82 -0.05 0.02
N LEU A 125 -22.41 -1.31 0.24
CA LEU A 125 -23.33 -2.45 0.24
C LEU A 125 -24.26 -2.46 1.46
N ASP A 126 -23.79 -2.03 2.62
CA ASP A 126 -24.60 -2.00 3.84
C ASP A 126 -25.80 -1.05 3.70
N VAL A 127 -25.64 0.06 3.01
CA VAL A 127 -26.74 1.00 2.69
C VAL A 127 -27.43 0.69 1.36
N GLY A 128 -27.00 -0.34 0.64
CA GLY A 128 -27.54 -0.67 -0.68
C GLY A 128 -27.37 0.45 -1.69
N ALA A 129 -26.19 1.08 -1.71
CA ALA A 129 -25.89 2.15 -2.64
C ALA A 129 -25.95 1.65 -4.10
N THR A 130 -26.58 2.42 -4.97
CA THR A 130 -26.72 2.09 -6.40
C THR A 130 -25.45 2.40 -7.20
N THR A 131 -24.59 3.26 -6.66
CA THR A 131 -23.29 3.63 -7.22
C THR A 131 -22.37 4.11 -6.11
N ILE A 132 -21.06 4.17 -6.37
CA ILE A 132 -20.06 4.80 -5.48
C ILE A 132 -19.80 6.20 -6.00
N THR A 133 -20.28 7.20 -5.26
CA THR A 133 -20.14 8.63 -5.62
C THR A 133 -18.76 9.18 -5.26
N GLU A 134 -18.43 10.38 -5.76
CA GLU A 134 -17.17 11.06 -5.40
C GLU A 134 -17.16 11.42 -3.90
N GLU A 135 -18.33 11.80 -3.32
CA GLU A 135 -18.48 12.06 -1.89
C GLU A 135 -18.15 10.84 -1.05
N MET A 136 -18.58 9.65 -1.45
CA MET A 136 -18.24 8.38 -0.78
C MET A 136 -16.73 8.08 -0.84
N LYS A 137 -16.09 8.32 -1.99
CA LYS A 137 -14.64 8.20 -2.13
C LYS A 137 -13.90 9.20 -1.22
N MET A 138 -14.37 10.46 -1.18
CA MET A 138 -13.81 11.49 -0.33
C MET A 138 -14.00 11.21 1.16
N ALA A 139 -15.13 10.62 1.55
CA ALA A 139 -15.37 10.16 2.92
C ALA A 139 -14.37 9.07 3.33
N ALA A 140 -14.10 8.10 2.45
CA ALA A 140 -13.09 7.07 2.69
C ALA A 140 -11.67 7.68 2.86
N VAL A 141 -11.27 8.61 1.98
CA VAL A 141 -9.98 9.30 2.07
C VAL A 141 -9.82 10.04 3.40
N LYS A 142 -10.84 10.79 3.80
CA LYS A 142 -10.83 11.53 5.08
C LYS A 142 -10.74 10.59 6.27
N ALA A 143 -11.52 9.50 6.28
CA ALA A 143 -11.51 8.51 7.36
C ALA A 143 -10.12 7.83 7.50
N ILE A 144 -9.45 7.49 6.40
CA ILE A 144 -8.08 6.94 6.42
C ILE A 144 -7.10 7.99 6.97
N ALA A 145 -7.18 9.24 6.53
CA ALA A 145 -6.29 10.31 6.98
C ALA A 145 -6.48 10.63 8.49
N GLU A 146 -7.71 10.63 8.96
CA GLU A 146 -8.04 10.80 10.38
C GLU A 146 -7.50 9.63 11.22
N LEU A 147 -7.67 8.41 10.73
CA LEU A 147 -7.18 7.22 11.41
C LEU A 147 -5.65 7.20 11.53
N ALA A 148 -4.93 7.66 10.50
CA ALA A 148 -3.47 7.79 10.55
C ALA A 148 -2.99 8.74 11.66
N ARG A 149 -3.78 9.77 11.97
CA ARG A 149 -3.50 10.78 13.01
C ARG A 149 -4.03 10.40 14.39
N ALA A 150 -4.95 9.43 14.44
CA ALA A 150 -5.51 8.98 15.71
C ALA A 150 -4.47 8.21 16.52
N GLU A 151 -4.35 8.51 17.81
CA GLU A 151 -3.50 7.75 18.71
C GLU A 151 -3.93 6.28 18.74
N GLN A 152 -2.96 5.39 18.63
CA GLN A 152 -3.20 3.97 18.86
C GLN A 152 -3.27 3.71 20.37
N SER A 153 -4.31 3.02 20.81
CA SER A 153 -4.35 2.51 22.17
C SER A 153 -3.20 1.52 22.37
N GLU A 154 -2.32 1.77 23.36
CA GLU A 154 -1.23 0.83 23.70
C GLU A 154 -1.74 -0.59 23.98
N VAL A 155 -2.95 -0.71 24.51
CA VAL A 155 -3.60 -2.00 24.80
C VAL A 155 -3.95 -2.72 23.50
N ALA A 156 -4.48 -1.99 22.50
CA ALA A 156 -4.81 -2.56 21.21
C ALA A 156 -3.54 -2.94 20.43
N ALA A 157 -2.52 -2.07 20.38
CA ALA A 157 -1.26 -2.36 19.72
C ALA A 157 -0.55 -3.59 20.32
N ARG A 158 -0.51 -3.72 21.65
CA ARG A 158 0.04 -4.90 22.34
C ARG A 158 -0.75 -6.17 22.07
N ALA A 159 -2.08 -6.08 21.97
CA ALA A 159 -2.93 -7.24 21.68
C ALA A 159 -2.68 -7.81 20.28
N TYR A 160 -2.25 -6.98 19.33
CA TYR A 160 -1.93 -7.37 17.95
C TYR A 160 -0.42 -7.57 17.72
N GLY A 161 0.43 -7.38 18.76
CA GLY A 161 1.89 -7.55 18.63
C GLY A 161 2.58 -6.45 17.83
N GLU A 162 1.91 -5.33 17.58
CA GLU A 162 2.44 -4.19 16.85
C GLU A 162 3.12 -3.18 17.79
N LYS A 163 4.15 -2.49 17.27
CA LYS A 163 4.70 -1.30 17.95
C LYS A 163 3.72 -0.16 17.77
N VAL A 164 3.47 0.57 18.86
CA VAL A 164 2.68 1.81 18.82
C VAL A 164 3.39 2.78 17.85
N ALA A 165 2.77 3.04 16.71
CA ALA A 165 3.26 4.01 15.75
C ALA A 165 2.50 5.33 15.94
N SER A 166 3.21 6.44 15.94
CA SER A 166 2.65 7.79 15.95
C SER A 166 2.77 8.42 14.57
N PHE A 167 1.81 9.29 14.22
CA PHE A 167 1.83 10.02 12.96
C PHE A 167 3.16 10.78 12.77
N GLY A 168 3.81 10.55 11.64
CA GLY A 168 5.11 11.13 11.32
C GLY A 168 5.69 10.59 10.02
N PRO A 169 6.94 10.94 9.68
CA PRO A 169 7.55 10.56 8.39
C PRO A 169 7.57 9.06 8.09
N GLU A 170 7.61 8.22 9.12
CA GLU A 170 7.61 6.76 9.00
C GLU A 170 6.21 6.14 9.20
N TYR A 171 5.18 6.96 9.49
CA TYR A 171 3.79 6.52 9.65
C TYR A 171 2.82 7.60 9.18
N LEU A 172 2.65 7.73 7.88
CA LEU A 172 1.69 8.65 7.25
C LEU A 172 0.34 8.02 6.99
N ILE A 173 0.27 6.71 6.92
CA ILE A 173 -0.89 5.93 6.52
C ILE A 173 -1.03 4.74 7.46
N PRO A 174 -2.27 4.32 7.83
CA PRO A 174 -2.47 3.17 8.72
C PRO A 174 -1.91 1.89 8.12
N ASN A 175 -1.57 0.93 9.01
CA ASN A 175 -1.22 -0.42 8.57
C ASN A 175 -2.42 -1.05 7.83
N PRO A 176 -2.22 -1.77 6.71
CA PRO A 176 -3.28 -2.46 5.99
C PRO A 176 -4.12 -3.44 6.81
N PHE A 177 -3.58 -3.95 7.90
CA PHE A 177 -4.26 -4.87 8.82
C PHE A 177 -4.81 -4.20 10.08
N ASP A 178 -4.83 -2.86 10.14
CA ASP A 178 -5.40 -2.13 11.26
C ASP A 178 -6.90 -2.45 11.42
N PRO A 179 -7.33 -3.09 12.51
CA PRO A 179 -8.72 -3.50 12.71
C PRO A 179 -9.69 -2.32 12.79
N ARG A 180 -9.19 -1.10 13.02
CA ARG A 180 -10.00 0.11 13.09
C ARG A 180 -10.46 0.59 11.71
N LEU A 181 -9.83 0.13 10.62
CA LEU A 181 -10.17 0.56 9.25
C LEU A 181 -11.64 0.36 8.93
N ILE A 182 -12.19 -0.85 9.19
CA ILE A 182 -13.59 -1.16 8.88
C ILE A 182 -14.57 -0.29 9.68
N VAL A 183 -14.31 -0.08 10.97
CA VAL A 183 -15.19 0.67 11.87
C VAL A 183 -15.10 2.20 11.67
N LYS A 184 -14.12 2.67 10.90
CA LYS A 184 -13.98 4.09 10.53
C LYS A 184 -14.42 4.36 9.10
N ILE A 185 -13.98 3.55 8.15
CA ILE A 185 -14.21 3.81 6.72
C ILE A 185 -15.65 3.42 6.32
N ALA A 186 -16.12 2.22 6.70
CA ALA A 186 -17.44 1.77 6.27
C ALA A 186 -18.57 2.70 6.75
N PRO A 187 -18.61 3.19 8.01
CA PRO A 187 -19.63 4.16 8.42
C PRO A 187 -19.53 5.50 7.70
N ALA A 188 -18.32 6.01 7.46
CA ALA A 188 -18.15 7.27 6.75
C ALA A 188 -18.67 7.19 5.31
N VAL A 189 -18.38 6.07 4.63
CA VAL A 189 -18.86 5.80 3.27
C VAL A 189 -20.37 5.59 3.25
N ALA A 190 -20.92 4.84 4.20
CA ALA A 190 -22.37 4.61 4.32
C ALA A 190 -23.12 5.94 4.51
N LEU A 191 -22.64 6.79 5.40
CA LEU A 191 -23.23 8.13 5.64
C LEU A 191 -23.20 8.97 4.35
N ALA A 192 -22.04 9.06 3.69
CA ALA A 192 -21.92 9.79 2.43
C ALA A 192 -22.84 9.25 1.33
N GLY A 193 -23.03 7.93 1.26
CA GLY A 193 -23.97 7.31 0.33
C GLY A 193 -25.43 7.65 0.62
N MET A 194 -25.80 7.76 1.90
CA MET A 194 -27.12 8.22 2.32
C MET A 194 -27.35 9.70 1.99
N GLU A 195 -26.38 10.56 2.29
CA GLU A 195 -26.41 11.99 2.01
C GLU A 195 -26.44 12.30 0.52
N SER A 196 -25.75 11.50 -0.31
CA SER A 196 -25.77 11.63 -1.77
C SER A 196 -27.07 11.10 -2.41
N GLY A 197 -27.98 10.53 -1.62
CA GLY A 197 -29.27 10.03 -2.10
C GLY A 197 -29.17 8.72 -2.92
N VAL A 198 -28.05 8.01 -2.89
CA VAL A 198 -27.85 6.74 -3.63
C VAL A 198 -28.14 5.50 -2.78
N ALA A 199 -28.43 5.68 -1.48
CA ALA A 199 -28.73 4.60 -0.56
C ALA A 199 -30.18 4.10 -0.69
N THR A 200 -30.39 2.81 -0.91
CA THR A 200 -31.71 2.16 -0.96
C THR A 200 -32.15 1.59 0.38
N ARG A 201 -31.18 1.40 1.31
CA ARG A 201 -31.39 0.82 2.65
C ARG A 201 -30.71 1.66 3.71
N PRO A 202 -31.25 2.86 4.04
CA PRO A 202 -30.58 3.76 4.99
C PRO A 202 -30.46 3.12 6.37
N ILE A 203 -29.33 3.33 7.02
CA ILE A 203 -29.06 2.91 8.40
C ILE A 203 -29.87 3.82 9.33
N LYS A 204 -30.68 3.20 10.19
CA LYS A 204 -31.53 3.89 11.16
C LYS A 204 -30.90 3.94 12.54
N ASP A 205 -30.18 2.89 12.93
CA ASP A 205 -29.51 2.74 14.21
C ASP A 205 -28.00 2.64 13.99
N TRP A 206 -27.31 3.76 14.18
CA TRP A 206 -25.87 3.87 13.97
C TRP A 206 -25.07 3.15 15.05
N ASP A 207 -25.57 3.12 16.29
CA ASP A 207 -24.88 2.44 17.40
C ASP A 207 -24.86 0.93 17.17
N ALA A 208 -26.01 0.36 16.81
CA ALA A 208 -26.12 -1.04 16.46
C ALA A 208 -25.27 -1.39 15.21
N TYR A 209 -25.22 -0.50 14.23
CA TYR A 209 -24.37 -0.70 13.04
C TYR A 209 -22.87 -0.73 13.40
N ILE A 210 -22.39 0.27 14.13
CA ILE A 210 -21.00 0.32 14.58
C ILE A 210 -20.66 -0.88 15.47
N GLN A 211 -21.57 -1.27 16.37
CA GLN A 211 -21.39 -2.47 17.18
C GLN A 211 -21.24 -3.72 16.31
N SER A 212 -22.05 -3.89 15.28
CA SER A 212 -21.96 -5.04 14.37
C SER A 212 -20.62 -5.10 13.62
N LEU A 213 -20.05 -3.95 13.23
CA LEU A 213 -18.73 -3.88 12.61
C LEU A 213 -17.62 -4.23 13.60
N ASN A 214 -17.71 -3.79 14.84
CA ASN A 214 -16.78 -4.17 15.91
C ASN A 214 -16.82 -5.67 16.17
N GLU A 215 -18.01 -6.25 16.33
CA GLU A 215 -18.19 -7.69 16.51
C GLU A 215 -17.59 -8.48 15.35
N PHE A 216 -17.79 -8.03 14.09
CA PHE A 216 -17.20 -8.66 12.92
C PHE A 216 -15.66 -8.71 13.00
N VAL A 217 -15.01 -7.63 13.41
CA VAL A 217 -13.55 -7.57 13.61
C VAL A 217 -13.10 -8.54 14.69
N TYR A 218 -13.78 -8.53 15.84
CA TYR A 218 -13.41 -9.38 16.98
C TYR A 218 -13.63 -10.87 16.67
N HIS A 219 -14.70 -11.23 15.93
CA HIS A 219 -14.94 -12.61 15.54
C HIS A 219 -13.85 -13.15 14.63
N SER A 220 -13.43 -12.38 13.62
CA SER A 220 -12.33 -12.78 12.73
C SER A 220 -11.01 -12.94 13.49
N GLY A 221 -10.67 -12.00 14.37
CA GLY A 221 -9.48 -12.07 15.21
C GLY A 221 -9.54 -13.22 16.21
N MET A 222 -10.70 -13.49 16.83
CA MET A 222 -10.88 -14.60 17.75
C MET A 222 -10.75 -15.96 17.07
N ILE A 223 -11.21 -16.11 15.82
CA ILE A 223 -11.09 -17.35 15.06
C ILE A 223 -9.65 -17.55 14.59
N MET A 224 -9.03 -16.52 14.06
CA MET A 224 -7.67 -16.62 13.50
C MET A 224 -6.58 -16.71 14.55
N LYS A 225 -6.72 -16.04 15.70
CA LYS A 225 -5.72 -16.09 16.77
C LYS A 225 -5.42 -17.49 17.29
N PRO A 226 -6.41 -18.37 17.56
CA PRO A 226 -6.15 -19.77 17.89
C PRO A 226 -5.45 -20.53 16.75
N VAL A 227 -5.82 -20.26 15.49
CA VAL A 227 -5.20 -20.92 14.32
C VAL A 227 -3.72 -20.55 14.22
N PHE A 228 -3.38 -19.26 14.29
CA PHE A 228 -1.98 -18.81 14.32
C PHE A 228 -1.23 -19.35 15.54
N SER A 229 -1.86 -19.35 16.72
CA SER A 229 -1.25 -19.92 17.93
C SER A 229 -0.96 -21.41 17.78
N GLN A 230 -1.88 -22.19 17.23
CA GLN A 230 -1.65 -23.61 16.94
C GLN A 230 -0.57 -23.82 15.90
N ALA A 231 -0.53 -23.03 14.85
CA ALA A 231 0.51 -23.07 13.84
C ALA A 231 1.91 -22.81 14.44
N LYS A 232 2.02 -21.79 15.30
CA LYS A 232 3.26 -21.48 16.03
C LYS A 232 3.69 -22.58 17.00
N MET A 233 2.74 -23.26 17.65
CA MET A 233 3.03 -24.35 18.58
C MET A 233 3.49 -25.66 17.89
N ALA A 234 3.06 -25.86 16.65
CA ALA A 234 3.38 -27.05 15.84
C ALA A 234 3.60 -26.69 14.37
N PRO A 235 4.66 -25.93 14.04
CA PRO A 235 4.94 -25.50 12.70
C PRO A 235 5.04 -26.70 11.74
N LYS A 236 4.29 -26.64 10.64
CA LYS A 236 4.31 -27.69 9.62
C LYS A 236 5.24 -27.32 8.48
N ARG A 237 5.78 -28.32 7.80
CA ARG A 237 6.51 -28.12 6.54
C ARG A 237 5.51 -27.78 5.45
N ILE A 238 5.77 -26.66 4.75
CA ILE A 238 4.97 -26.20 3.62
C ILE A 238 5.88 -26.15 2.39
N VAL A 239 5.50 -26.89 1.35
CA VAL A 239 6.23 -26.94 0.08
C VAL A 239 5.66 -25.90 -0.88
N PHE A 240 6.54 -25.06 -1.42
CA PHE A 240 6.24 -24.08 -2.46
C PHE A 240 6.83 -24.57 -3.78
N ALA A 241 5.95 -24.91 -4.74
CA ALA A 241 6.37 -25.43 -6.05
C ALA A 241 7.09 -24.37 -6.90
N GLU A 242 6.75 -23.10 -6.71
CA GLU A 242 7.35 -21.96 -7.42
C GLU A 242 8.37 -21.26 -6.51
N GLY A 243 9.32 -21.99 -5.95
CA GLY A 243 10.28 -21.48 -4.97
C GLY A 243 11.21 -20.37 -5.49
N GLU A 244 11.32 -20.20 -6.80
CA GLU A 244 12.05 -19.10 -7.42
C GLU A 244 11.22 -17.81 -7.59
N ASP A 245 9.88 -17.84 -7.40
CA ASP A 245 9.02 -16.64 -7.55
C ASP A 245 9.26 -15.66 -6.39
N GLU A 246 9.46 -14.39 -6.68
CA GLU A 246 9.74 -13.35 -5.70
C GLU A 246 8.60 -13.21 -4.66
N ARG A 247 7.34 -13.41 -5.06
CA ARG A 247 6.20 -13.36 -4.15
C ARG A 247 6.24 -14.50 -3.14
N VAL A 248 6.68 -15.68 -3.57
CA VAL A 248 6.91 -16.85 -2.70
C VAL A 248 8.03 -16.55 -1.71
N LEU A 249 9.17 -16.02 -2.17
CA LEU A 249 10.28 -15.65 -1.29
C LEU A 249 9.90 -14.62 -0.23
N ARG A 250 9.08 -13.63 -0.58
CA ARG A 250 8.52 -12.66 0.37
C ARG A 250 7.57 -13.32 1.37
N ALA A 251 6.71 -14.23 0.92
CA ALA A 251 5.82 -15.00 1.81
C ALA A 251 6.64 -15.88 2.77
N VAL A 252 7.71 -16.48 2.31
CA VAL A 252 8.64 -17.29 3.13
C VAL A 252 9.25 -16.44 4.25
N GLN A 253 9.68 -15.22 3.96
CA GLN A 253 10.18 -14.31 5.00
C GLN A 253 9.12 -14.03 6.06
N VAL A 254 7.88 -13.71 5.66
CA VAL A 254 6.78 -13.48 6.61
C VAL A 254 6.50 -14.73 7.45
N ILE A 255 6.44 -15.91 6.83
CA ILE A 255 6.22 -17.20 7.52
C ILE A 255 7.30 -17.45 8.58
N ARG A 256 8.55 -17.13 8.27
CA ARG A 256 9.67 -17.29 9.19
C ARG A 256 9.66 -16.24 10.31
N ASP A 257 9.43 -14.97 9.97
CA ASP A 257 9.33 -13.89 10.95
C ASP A 257 8.20 -14.16 11.96
N GLU A 258 7.07 -14.71 11.50
CA GLU A 258 5.93 -15.09 12.35
C GLU A 258 6.06 -16.47 13.01
N GLY A 259 6.97 -17.31 12.57
CA GLY A 259 7.20 -18.65 13.14
C GLY A 259 6.03 -19.62 12.96
N ILE A 260 5.24 -19.48 11.87
CA ILE A 260 3.99 -20.24 11.66
C ILE A 260 4.18 -21.54 10.85
N ALA A 261 5.27 -21.67 10.10
CA ALA A 261 5.56 -22.86 9.34
C ALA A 261 7.06 -23.00 9.03
N MET A 262 7.44 -24.14 8.46
CA MET A 262 8.78 -24.46 7.97
C MET A 262 8.73 -24.54 6.45
N PRO A 263 9.21 -23.52 5.71
CA PRO A 263 9.13 -23.49 4.27
C PRO A 263 10.12 -24.45 3.60
N VAL A 264 9.66 -25.08 2.52
CA VAL A 264 10.47 -25.89 1.60
C VAL A 264 10.24 -25.35 0.20
N LEU A 265 11.30 -24.92 -0.46
CA LEU A 265 11.22 -24.32 -1.79
C LEU A 265 11.67 -25.33 -2.85
N ILE A 266 10.89 -25.50 -3.91
CA ILE A 266 11.32 -26.25 -5.09
C ILE A 266 11.91 -25.27 -6.09
N GLY A 267 13.18 -25.47 -6.45
CA GLY A 267 13.87 -24.60 -7.40
C GLY A 267 15.38 -24.76 -7.36
N ARG A 268 16.07 -23.91 -8.10
CA ARG A 268 17.54 -23.88 -8.18
C ARG A 268 18.08 -22.94 -7.09
N THR A 269 18.89 -23.46 -6.18
CA THR A 269 19.50 -22.71 -5.08
C THR A 269 20.15 -21.40 -5.56
N SER A 270 20.90 -21.44 -6.67
CA SER A 270 21.58 -20.25 -7.21
C SER A 270 20.60 -19.16 -7.63
N GLU A 271 19.48 -19.53 -8.25
CA GLU A 271 18.46 -18.57 -8.69
C GLU A 271 17.66 -18.01 -7.49
N ILE A 272 17.31 -18.87 -6.52
CA ILE A 272 16.66 -18.47 -5.28
C ILE A 272 17.52 -17.44 -4.55
N ASN A 273 18.81 -17.72 -4.32
CA ASN A 273 19.71 -16.83 -3.60
C ASN A 273 19.91 -15.50 -4.35
N ARG A 274 20.07 -15.54 -5.67
CA ARG A 274 20.15 -14.34 -6.50
C ARG A 274 18.93 -13.45 -6.35
N ARG A 275 17.72 -14.04 -6.30
CA ARG A 275 16.47 -13.30 -6.14
C ARG A 275 16.28 -12.78 -4.72
N ILE A 276 16.69 -13.53 -3.71
CA ILE A 276 16.70 -13.07 -2.31
C ILE A 276 17.55 -11.81 -2.18
N GLU A 277 18.76 -11.80 -2.74
CA GLU A 277 19.65 -10.64 -2.75
C GLU A 277 19.04 -9.46 -3.51
N ALA A 278 18.52 -9.71 -4.72
CA ALA A 278 17.91 -8.68 -5.54
C ALA A 278 16.67 -8.05 -4.90
N ALA A 279 15.91 -8.84 -4.13
CA ALA A 279 14.72 -8.39 -3.40
C ALA A 279 15.03 -7.81 -2.01
N GLY A 280 16.29 -7.84 -1.55
CA GLY A 280 16.72 -7.35 -0.23
C GLY A 280 16.12 -8.14 0.93
N LEU A 281 15.83 -9.43 0.75
CA LEU A 281 15.25 -10.29 1.78
C LEU A 281 16.33 -10.82 2.73
N ARG A 282 15.93 -11.14 3.98
CA ARG A 282 16.85 -11.55 5.06
C ARG A 282 16.95 -13.06 5.24
N ILE A 283 16.08 -13.82 4.56
CA ILE A 283 16.01 -15.29 4.66
C ILE A 283 17.23 -15.98 4.08
N ARG A 284 17.62 -17.10 4.69
CA ARG A 284 18.79 -17.90 4.30
C ARG A 284 18.44 -19.37 4.20
N GLU A 285 18.97 -20.01 3.18
CA GLU A 285 18.88 -21.47 3.04
C GLU A 285 19.54 -22.16 4.22
N GLY A 286 18.92 -23.22 4.71
CA GLY A 286 19.36 -24.00 5.88
C GLY A 286 18.89 -23.44 7.22
N ASP A 287 18.81 -22.11 7.38
CA ASP A 287 18.33 -21.46 8.60
C ASP A 287 16.82 -21.22 8.56
N ASP A 288 16.32 -20.70 7.43
CA ASP A 288 14.96 -20.22 7.29
C ASP A 288 14.09 -21.09 6.36
N PHE A 289 14.68 -21.76 5.41
CA PHE A 289 13.99 -22.66 4.49
C PHE A 289 14.91 -23.75 3.95
N GLU A 290 14.31 -24.84 3.46
CA GLU A 290 14.99 -25.91 2.73
C GLU A 290 14.79 -25.73 1.22
N VAL A 291 15.77 -26.14 0.40
CA VAL A 291 15.62 -26.19 -1.05
C VAL A 291 15.61 -27.65 -1.53
N ILE A 292 14.67 -27.97 -2.40
CA ILE A 292 14.62 -29.26 -3.12
C ILE A 292 14.76 -28.95 -4.61
N HIS A 293 15.78 -29.56 -5.22
CA HIS A 293 15.94 -29.49 -6.67
C HIS A 293 14.95 -30.44 -7.34
N ALA A 294 14.24 -29.96 -8.36
CA ALA A 294 13.31 -30.81 -9.12
C ALA A 294 13.99 -32.01 -9.79
N ASP A 295 15.29 -31.89 -10.13
CA ASP A 295 16.08 -32.94 -10.76
C ASP A 295 16.59 -34.02 -9.78
N ASN A 296 16.42 -33.81 -8.47
CA ASN A 296 16.88 -34.75 -7.43
C ASN A 296 15.74 -35.55 -6.78
N CYS A 297 14.56 -35.58 -7.38
CA CYS A 297 13.44 -36.40 -6.93
C CYS A 297 13.53 -37.77 -7.62
N GLU A 298 14.26 -38.73 -7.01
CA GLU A 298 14.07 -40.16 -7.23
C GLU A 298 13.01 -40.74 -6.29
#